data_a6cab055f628dcc79e897babda6497df
#
_entry.id   a6cab055f628dcc79e897babda6497df
#
_cell.length_a   1.000
_cell.length_b   1.000
_cell.length_c   1.000
_cell.angle_alpha   90.00
_cell.angle_beta   90.00
_cell.angle_gamma   90.00
#
_symmetry.space_group_name_H-M   'P 1'
#
loop_
_entity.id
_entity.type
_entity.pdbx_description
1 polymer ?
#
loop_
_entity_poly.entity_id
_entity_poly.type
_entity_poly.pdbx_seq_one_letter_code
_entity_poly.pdbx_strand_id
1 'polypeptide(L)'
;MKNNICVLSIDKRYSRIVGKHLSDALDMFFADINALIEFDIINLEEAEKIVGVSYIKKLEESKVKNVNSYDNTLFTLNSDMLNNPNILKHIQNNALVIFLDMDKKSFVAKLNNQKLDKSYKNLQIDMFEDRTAIIRDCCDIVVECTGKTTKTLIPIIKNKIIAYYSER
;
A
#
# COMPACT_ATOMS: atom_id res chain seq x y z
N MET A 1 14.35 9.53 -12.93
CA MET A 1 14.33 9.23 -11.48
C MET A 1 12.86 9.12 -11.06
N LYS A 2 12.50 8.16 -10.23
CA LYS A 2 11.12 8.04 -9.71
C LYS A 2 10.94 9.08 -8.60
N ASN A 3 10.09 10.09 -8.81
CA ASN A 3 9.88 11.19 -7.84
C ASN A 3 8.80 10.87 -6.81
N ASN A 4 8.03 9.79 -7.03
CA ASN A 4 6.97 9.35 -6.13
C ASN A 4 7.35 8.06 -5.42
N ILE A 5 6.72 7.82 -4.26
CA ILE A 5 6.92 6.63 -3.45
C ILE A 5 5.58 5.95 -3.23
N CYS A 6 5.51 4.64 -3.49
CA CYS A 6 4.38 3.79 -3.13
C CYS A 6 4.78 2.91 -1.95
N VAL A 7 4.06 3.02 -0.83
CA VAL A 7 4.29 2.19 0.36
C VAL A 7 3.21 1.13 0.45
N LEU A 8 3.62 -0.12 0.45
CA LEU A 8 2.76 -1.30 0.48
C LEU A 8 2.98 -2.13 1.74
N SER A 9 1.93 -2.72 2.23
CA SER A 9 1.95 -3.77 3.26
C SER A 9 0.79 -4.72 3.02
N ILE A 10 0.88 -5.91 3.58
CA ILE A 10 -0.25 -6.85 3.64
C ILE A 10 -1.41 -6.26 4.49
N ASP A 11 -1.10 -5.46 5.49
CA ASP A 11 -2.06 -4.71 6.30
C ASP A 11 -2.16 -3.25 5.79
N LYS A 12 -3.26 -2.91 5.11
CA LYS A 12 -3.52 -1.57 4.55
C LYS A 12 -3.51 -0.45 5.61
N ARG A 13 -3.91 -0.77 6.86
CA ARG A 13 -3.88 0.22 7.96
C ARG A 13 -2.46 0.52 8.40
N TYR A 14 -1.62 -0.50 8.40
CA TYR A 14 -0.21 -0.35 8.75
C TYR A 14 0.56 0.46 7.72
N SER A 15 0.39 0.17 6.42
CA SER A 15 1.01 0.97 5.36
C SER A 15 0.58 2.43 5.39
N ARG A 16 -0.71 2.70 5.68
CA ARG A 16 -1.24 4.06 5.85
C ARG A 16 -0.55 4.81 6.99
N ILE A 17 -0.44 4.20 8.17
CA ILE A 17 0.19 4.83 9.34
C ILE A 17 1.67 5.11 9.07
N VAL A 18 2.43 4.11 8.62
CA VAL A 18 3.86 4.27 8.33
C VAL A 18 4.07 5.24 7.16
N GLY A 19 3.25 5.14 6.10
CA GLY A 19 3.32 6.02 4.94
C GLY A 19 3.10 7.48 5.30
N LYS A 20 2.12 7.79 6.16
CA LYS A 20 1.88 9.16 6.64
C LYS A 20 3.09 9.71 7.40
N HIS A 21 3.64 8.96 8.35
CA HIS A 21 4.84 9.40 9.08
C HIS A 21 6.07 9.52 8.18
N LEU A 22 6.21 8.63 7.19
CA LEU A 22 7.31 8.69 6.24
C LEU A 22 7.18 9.92 5.33
N SER A 23 5.97 10.23 4.84
CA SER A 23 5.75 11.42 4.00
C SER A 23 6.11 12.70 4.74
N ASP A 24 5.71 12.83 6.02
CA ASP A 24 6.08 13.97 6.86
C ASP A 24 7.61 14.06 7.04
N ALA A 25 8.29 12.92 7.24
CA ALA A 25 9.74 12.87 7.42
C ALA A 25 10.54 13.14 6.13
N LEU A 26 9.92 13.00 4.95
CA LEU A 26 10.52 13.24 3.64
C LEU A 26 10.06 14.56 3.00
N ASP A 27 9.18 15.32 3.67
CA ASP A 27 8.54 16.53 3.14
C ASP A 27 7.82 16.27 1.80
N MET A 28 7.04 15.18 1.76
CA MET A 28 6.26 14.74 0.60
C MET A 28 4.76 14.88 0.87
N PHE A 29 3.98 15.09 -0.19
CA PHE A 29 2.52 14.99 -0.12
C PHE A 29 2.09 13.56 0.17
N PHE A 30 1.12 13.37 1.06
CA PHE A 30 0.57 12.06 1.39
C PHE A 30 -0.79 11.84 0.74
N ALA A 31 -0.97 10.68 0.11
CA ALA A 31 -2.25 10.23 -0.42
C ALA A 31 -2.54 8.76 -0.03
N ASP A 32 -3.72 8.50 0.50
CA ASP A 32 -4.25 7.15 0.68
C ASP A 32 -5.29 6.88 -0.40
N ILE A 33 -4.94 6.02 -1.36
CA ILE A 33 -5.80 5.72 -2.52
C ILE A 33 -7.15 5.13 -2.06
N ASN A 34 -7.15 4.27 -1.02
CA ASN A 34 -8.39 3.70 -0.48
C ASN A 34 -9.31 4.80 0.07
N ALA A 35 -8.75 5.73 0.84
CA ALA A 35 -9.53 6.84 1.39
C ALA A 35 -10.09 7.75 0.28
N LEU A 36 -9.34 7.97 -0.81
CA LEU A 36 -9.82 8.73 -1.96
C LEU A 36 -10.97 8.04 -2.70
N ILE A 37 -10.93 6.72 -2.80
CA ILE A 37 -12.01 5.93 -3.38
C ILE A 37 -13.25 5.96 -2.47
N GLU A 38 -13.06 5.72 -1.17
CA GLU A 38 -14.13 5.74 -0.17
C GLU A 38 -14.81 7.12 -0.09
N PHE A 39 -14.08 8.20 -0.30
CA PHE A 39 -14.64 9.55 -0.36
C PHE A 39 -15.58 9.75 -1.56
N ASP A 40 -15.25 9.20 -2.72
CA ASP A 40 -16.08 9.29 -3.92
C ASP A 40 -17.28 8.33 -3.88
N ILE A 41 -17.17 7.25 -3.11
CA ILE A 41 -18.19 6.19 -3.02
C ILE A 41 -18.55 6.00 -1.54
N ILE A 42 -19.72 6.47 -1.14
CA ILE A 42 -20.19 6.44 0.25
C ILE A 42 -20.23 5.01 0.81
N ASN A 43 -20.48 4.01 -0.04
CA ASN A 43 -20.47 2.60 0.33
C ASN A 43 -19.98 1.76 -0.86
N LEU A 44 -18.76 1.22 -0.72
CA LEU A 44 -18.13 0.45 -1.79
C LEU A 44 -18.91 -0.83 -2.15
N GLU A 45 -19.44 -1.53 -1.15
CA GLU A 45 -20.21 -2.75 -1.37
C GLU A 45 -21.55 -2.49 -2.08
N GLU A 46 -22.22 -1.40 -1.74
CA GLU A 46 -23.44 -0.98 -2.44
C GLU A 46 -23.13 -0.48 -3.86
N ALA A 47 -22.03 0.26 -4.01
CA ALA A 47 -21.58 0.72 -5.32
C ALA A 47 -21.24 -0.46 -6.24
N GLU A 48 -20.54 -1.50 -5.76
CA GLU A 48 -20.28 -2.70 -6.55
C GLU A 48 -21.56 -3.39 -7.04
N LYS A 49 -22.59 -3.45 -6.20
CA LYS A 49 -23.90 -4.04 -6.57
C LYS A 49 -24.64 -3.20 -7.60
N ILE A 50 -24.49 -1.88 -7.56
CA ILE A 50 -25.21 -0.94 -8.43
C ILE A 50 -24.49 -0.73 -9.77
N VAL A 51 -23.17 -0.49 -9.72
CA VAL A 51 -22.37 -0.11 -10.89
C VAL A 51 -21.44 -1.20 -11.40
N GLY A 52 -21.29 -2.29 -10.64
CA GLY A 52 -20.49 -3.46 -10.98
C GLY A 52 -19.00 -3.33 -10.72
N VAL A 53 -18.35 -4.49 -10.56
CA VAL A 53 -16.90 -4.65 -10.27
C VAL A 53 -16.02 -3.94 -11.32
N SER A 54 -16.42 -3.95 -12.58
CA SER A 54 -15.66 -3.32 -13.67
C SER A 54 -15.53 -1.81 -13.49
N TYR A 55 -16.57 -1.15 -12.98
CA TYR A 55 -16.54 0.29 -12.68
C TYR A 55 -15.55 0.59 -11.54
N ILE A 56 -15.61 -0.20 -10.47
CA ILE A 56 -14.69 -0.04 -9.33
C ILE A 56 -13.23 -0.18 -9.76
N LYS A 57 -12.91 -1.21 -10.57
CA LYS A 57 -11.56 -1.39 -11.12
C LYS A 57 -11.08 -0.21 -11.95
N LYS A 58 -11.94 0.39 -12.76
CA LYS A 58 -11.60 1.59 -13.53
C LYS A 58 -11.38 2.81 -12.64
N LEU A 59 -12.17 2.94 -11.58
CA LEU A 59 -12.00 4.01 -10.59
C LEU A 59 -10.67 3.86 -9.85
N GLU A 60 -10.31 2.66 -9.41
CA GLU A 60 -9.01 2.36 -8.79
C GLU A 60 -7.85 2.76 -9.71
N GLU A 61 -7.88 2.33 -10.98
CA GLU A 61 -6.86 2.71 -11.96
C GLU A 61 -6.77 4.24 -12.15
N SER A 62 -7.91 4.91 -12.25
CA SER A 62 -7.97 6.36 -12.40
C SER A 62 -7.37 7.08 -11.19
N LYS A 63 -7.71 6.65 -9.97
CA LYS A 63 -7.16 7.25 -8.75
C LYS A 63 -5.65 7.06 -8.64
N VAL A 64 -5.15 5.85 -8.91
CA VAL A 64 -3.70 5.57 -8.88
C VAL A 64 -2.97 6.44 -9.91
N LYS A 65 -3.46 6.53 -11.15
CA LYS A 65 -2.87 7.36 -12.19
C LYS A 65 -2.88 8.85 -11.82
N ASN A 66 -4.00 9.34 -11.29
CA ASN A 66 -4.13 10.74 -10.91
C ASN A 66 -3.16 11.11 -9.78
N VAL A 67 -3.10 10.32 -8.71
CA VAL A 67 -2.18 10.56 -7.60
C VAL A 67 -0.72 10.50 -8.06
N ASN A 68 -0.39 9.54 -8.91
CA ASN A 68 0.98 9.37 -9.39
C ASN A 68 1.38 10.38 -10.50
N SER A 69 0.44 11.19 -10.98
CA SER A 69 0.73 12.30 -11.91
C SER A 69 1.26 13.55 -11.21
N TYR A 70 1.11 13.65 -9.89
CA TYR A 70 1.72 14.70 -9.09
C TYR A 70 3.13 14.30 -8.68
N ASP A 71 4.07 15.23 -8.76
CA ASP A 71 5.44 15.03 -8.25
C ASP A 71 5.48 15.11 -6.72
N ASN A 72 6.51 14.51 -6.13
CA ASN A 72 6.79 14.55 -4.70
C ASN A 72 5.64 14.00 -3.84
N THR A 73 5.01 12.92 -4.30
CA THR A 73 3.88 12.30 -3.61
C THR A 73 4.27 10.91 -3.08
N LEU A 74 3.99 10.70 -1.79
CA LEU A 74 4.00 9.37 -1.18
C LEU A 74 2.57 8.89 -1.05
N PHE A 75 2.27 7.71 -1.58
CA PHE A 75 0.94 7.15 -1.53
C PHE A 75 0.90 5.69 -1.07
N THR A 76 -0.25 5.29 -0.55
CA THR A 76 -0.55 3.93 -0.13
C THR A 76 -1.79 3.41 -0.85
N LEU A 77 -1.86 2.12 -1.07
CA LEU A 77 -3.02 1.44 -1.63
C LEU A 77 -3.19 0.05 -1.03
N ASN A 78 -4.38 -0.52 -1.19
CA ASN A 78 -4.63 -1.90 -0.80
C ASN A 78 -3.90 -2.86 -1.75
N SER A 79 -3.21 -3.87 -1.18
CA SER A 79 -2.51 -4.89 -1.95
C SER A 79 -3.40 -5.65 -2.95
N ASP A 80 -4.71 -5.72 -2.72
CA ASP A 80 -5.66 -6.33 -3.67
C ASP A 80 -5.70 -5.62 -5.02
N MET A 81 -5.42 -4.31 -5.06
CA MET A 81 -5.34 -3.54 -6.30
C MET A 81 -4.20 -4.02 -7.21
N LEU A 82 -3.17 -4.67 -6.67
CA LEU A 82 -2.05 -5.22 -7.43
C LEU A 82 -2.44 -6.41 -8.31
N ASN A 83 -3.60 -7.02 -8.09
CA ASN A 83 -4.17 -8.02 -8.99
C ASN A 83 -4.59 -7.41 -10.35
N ASN A 84 -4.69 -6.08 -10.43
CA ASN A 84 -4.89 -5.37 -11.68
C ASN A 84 -3.53 -5.10 -12.34
N PRO A 85 -3.22 -5.74 -13.49
CA PRO A 85 -1.92 -5.61 -14.14
C PRO A 85 -1.62 -4.18 -14.62
N ASN A 86 -2.65 -3.36 -14.89
CA ASN A 86 -2.48 -1.97 -15.28
C ASN A 86 -1.98 -1.12 -14.11
N ILE A 87 -2.54 -1.33 -12.92
CA ILE A 87 -2.09 -0.67 -11.69
C ILE A 87 -0.67 -1.10 -11.36
N LEU A 88 -0.42 -2.41 -11.34
CA LEU A 88 0.89 -2.97 -11.05
C LEU A 88 1.99 -2.38 -11.94
N LYS A 89 1.80 -2.44 -13.25
CA LYS A 89 2.74 -1.88 -14.23
C LYS A 89 2.92 -0.37 -14.06
N HIS A 90 1.82 0.35 -13.75
CA HIS A 90 1.87 1.79 -13.58
C HIS A 90 2.71 2.20 -12.37
N ILE A 91 2.52 1.57 -11.20
CA ILE A 91 3.31 1.89 -10.00
C ILE A 91 4.78 1.49 -10.16
N GLN A 92 5.07 0.32 -10.76
CA GLN A 92 6.45 -0.11 -11.00
C GLN A 92 7.24 0.87 -11.90
N ASN A 93 6.58 1.46 -12.88
CA ASN A 93 7.22 2.38 -13.82
C ASN A 93 7.41 3.79 -13.23
N ASN A 94 6.52 4.25 -12.35
CA ASN A 94 6.41 5.66 -12.00
C ASN A 94 6.67 5.97 -10.51
N ALA A 95 6.73 4.97 -9.63
CA ALA A 95 6.99 5.16 -8.21
C ALA A 95 8.09 4.23 -7.70
N LEU A 96 8.83 4.67 -6.70
CA LEU A 96 9.67 3.79 -5.88
C LEU A 96 8.76 2.97 -4.98
N VAL A 97 8.75 1.65 -5.16
CA VAL A 97 7.87 0.75 -4.43
C VAL A 97 8.57 0.20 -3.20
N ILE A 98 8.04 0.49 -2.02
CA ILE A 98 8.56 0.05 -0.72
C ILE A 98 7.60 -0.94 -0.11
N PHE A 99 8.07 -2.14 0.17
CA PHE A 99 7.31 -3.16 0.88
C PHE A 99 7.66 -3.17 2.36
N LEU A 100 6.66 -2.94 3.21
CA LEU A 100 6.74 -3.11 4.66
C LEU A 100 6.40 -4.57 4.98
N ASP A 101 7.42 -5.40 5.04
CA ASP A 101 7.30 -6.85 5.24
C ASP A 101 7.13 -7.18 6.73
N MET A 102 6.12 -7.97 7.07
CA MET A 102 5.90 -8.51 8.41
C MET A 102 5.61 -9.99 8.34
N ASP A 103 5.99 -10.73 9.39
CA ASP A 103 5.67 -12.15 9.47
C ASP A 103 4.17 -12.41 9.65
N LYS A 104 3.74 -13.60 9.26
CA LYS A 104 2.33 -14.02 9.33
C LYS A 104 1.77 -13.95 10.75
N LYS A 105 2.57 -14.31 11.77
CA LYS A 105 2.16 -14.27 13.16
C LYS A 105 1.84 -12.86 13.62
N SER A 106 2.69 -11.90 13.27
CA SER A 106 2.48 -10.47 13.55
C SER A 106 1.27 -9.91 12.81
N PHE A 107 1.07 -10.30 11.55
CA PHE A 107 -0.11 -9.93 10.77
C PHE A 107 -1.40 -10.46 11.41
N VAL A 108 -1.45 -11.75 11.77
CA VAL A 108 -2.61 -12.36 12.43
C VAL A 108 -2.92 -11.67 13.77
N ALA A 109 -1.90 -11.37 14.57
CA ALA A 109 -2.09 -10.66 15.84
C ALA A 109 -2.69 -9.25 15.62
N LYS A 110 -2.19 -8.49 14.64
CA LYS A 110 -2.75 -7.18 14.27
C LYS A 110 -4.20 -7.30 13.77
N LEU A 111 -4.48 -8.29 12.95
CA LEU A 111 -5.82 -8.51 12.39
C LEU A 111 -6.85 -8.90 13.49
N ASN A 112 -6.43 -9.73 14.45
CA ASN A 112 -7.29 -10.14 15.56
C ASN A 112 -7.67 -8.98 16.48
N ASN A 113 -6.82 -7.97 16.60
CA ASN A 113 -7.10 -6.77 17.39
C ASN A 113 -8.04 -5.78 16.69
N GLN A 114 -8.41 -6.05 15.43
CA GLN A 114 -9.36 -5.23 14.68
C GLN A 114 -10.79 -5.76 14.87
N LYS A 115 -11.76 -4.83 14.95
CA LYS A 115 -13.19 -5.17 14.96
C LYS A 115 -13.68 -5.49 13.56
N LEU A 116 -13.33 -6.67 13.06
CA LEU A 116 -13.69 -7.16 11.73
C LEU A 116 -14.45 -8.48 11.87
N ASP A 117 -15.28 -8.77 10.88
CA ASP A 117 -15.97 -10.04 10.79
C ASP A 117 -14.99 -11.23 10.71
N LYS A 118 -15.37 -12.35 11.33
CA LYS A 118 -14.51 -13.55 11.40
C LYS A 118 -14.22 -14.15 10.03
N SER A 119 -15.23 -14.16 9.15
CA SER A 119 -15.05 -14.70 7.79
C SER A 119 -14.08 -13.85 6.99
N TYR A 120 -14.16 -12.52 7.12
CA TYR A 120 -13.21 -11.61 6.50
C TYR A 120 -11.78 -11.80 7.05
N LYS A 121 -11.60 -11.95 8.36
CA LYS A 121 -10.28 -12.22 8.96
C LYS A 121 -9.67 -13.51 8.42
N ASN A 122 -10.45 -14.59 8.34
CA ASN A 122 -9.98 -15.86 7.80
C ASN A 122 -9.53 -15.73 6.34
N LEU A 123 -10.32 -15.04 5.52
CA LEU A 123 -9.96 -14.78 4.13
C LEU A 123 -8.63 -14.01 4.02
N GLN A 124 -8.42 -12.99 4.84
CA GLN A 124 -7.17 -12.24 4.86
C GLN A 124 -5.96 -13.11 5.24
N ILE A 125 -6.15 -14.03 6.19
CA ILE A 125 -5.10 -14.97 6.63
C ILE A 125 -4.78 -15.98 5.52
N ASP A 126 -5.79 -16.51 4.85
CA ASP A 126 -5.63 -17.49 3.77
C ASP A 126 -4.89 -16.87 2.57
N MET A 127 -5.14 -15.61 2.28
CA MET A 127 -4.50 -14.89 1.16
C MET A 127 -3.12 -14.29 1.50
N PHE A 128 -2.62 -14.45 2.72
CA PHE A 128 -1.38 -13.82 3.18
C PHE A 128 -0.18 -14.13 2.29
N GLU A 129 0.06 -15.42 2.00
CA GLU A 129 1.24 -15.86 1.22
C GLU A 129 1.19 -15.34 -0.22
N ASP A 130 0.03 -15.47 -0.88
CA ASP A 130 -0.14 -15.04 -2.26
C ASP A 130 0.05 -13.54 -2.42
N ARG A 131 -0.54 -12.76 -1.53
CA ARG A 131 -0.39 -11.29 -1.53
C ARG A 131 1.03 -10.85 -1.23
N THR A 132 1.68 -11.49 -0.26
CA THR A 132 3.08 -11.21 0.09
C THR A 132 3.98 -11.46 -1.11
N ALA A 133 3.77 -12.57 -1.83
CA ALA A 133 4.53 -12.89 -3.04
C ALA A 133 4.36 -11.80 -4.12
N ILE A 134 3.12 -11.38 -4.42
CA ILE A 134 2.85 -10.33 -5.42
C ILE A 134 3.55 -9.02 -5.04
N ILE A 135 3.47 -8.59 -3.78
CA ILE A 135 4.11 -7.33 -3.35
C ILE A 135 5.64 -7.46 -3.46
N ARG A 136 6.19 -8.60 -3.04
CA ARG A 136 7.63 -8.84 -3.05
C ARG A 136 8.22 -8.85 -4.47
N ASP A 137 7.48 -9.38 -5.43
CA ASP A 137 7.88 -9.41 -6.84
C ASP A 137 7.85 -8.03 -7.51
N CYS A 138 7.05 -7.10 -6.99
CA CYS A 138 6.91 -5.78 -7.59
C CYS A 138 7.68 -4.67 -6.88
N CYS A 139 8.22 -4.89 -5.68
CA CYS A 139 8.85 -3.85 -4.89
C CYS A 139 10.33 -3.62 -5.26
N ASP A 140 10.76 -2.37 -5.11
CA ASP A 140 12.17 -1.96 -5.25
C ASP A 140 12.94 -2.12 -3.92
N ILE A 141 12.27 -1.93 -2.78
CA ILE A 141 12.86 -1.97 -1.45
C ILE A 141 11.99 -2.81 -0.52
N VAL A 142 12.60 -3.77 0.19
CA VAL A 142 11.95 -4.53 1.27
C VAL A 142 12.45 -4.02 2.62
N VAL A 143 11.52 -3.74 3.53
CA VAL A 143 11.80 -3.32 4.90
C VAL A 143 11.14 -4.29 5.86
N GLU A 144 11.95 -5.05 6.59
CA GLU A 144 11.46 -5.95 7.62
C GLU A 144 10.95 -5.14 8.83
N CYS A 145 9.66 -5.36 9.20
CA CYS A 145 8.93 -4.54 10.16
C CYS A 145 8.56 -5.26 11.45
N THR A 146 8.76 -6.58 11.54
CA THR A 146 8.38 -7.38 12.71
C THR A 146 9.05 -6.86 13.98
N GLY A 147 8.24 -6.60 14.99
CA GLY A 147 8.72 -6.10 16.29
C GLY A 147 9.23 -4.66 16.31
N LYS A 148 9.11 -3.92 15.20
CA LYS A 148 9.57 -2.53 15.11
C LYS A 148 8.41 -1.53 15.25
N THR A 149 8.68 -0.41 15.92
CA THR A 149 7.75 0.71 16.00
C THR A 149 7.90 1.62 14.78
N THR A 150 6.89 2.44 14.50
CA THR A 150 6.97 3.45 13.43
C THR A 150 8.18 4.37 13.64
N LYS A 151 8.45 4.77 14.89
CA LYS A 151 9.58 5.63 15.23
C LYS A 151 10.94 5.02 14.86
N THR A 152 11.10 3.72 15.00
CA THR A 152 12.32 3.01 14.61
C THR A 152 12.40 2.71 13.12
N LEU A 153 11.26 2.55 12.45
CA LEU A 153 11.18 2.23 11.02
C LEU A 153 11.52 3.41 10.12
N ILE A 154 11.06 4.62 10.43
CA ILE A 154 11.25 5.78 9.58
C ILE A 154 12.73 6.04 9.24
N PRO A 155 13.69 6.07 10.20
CA PRO A 155 15.10 6.21 9.87
C PRO A 155 15.63 5.07 8.99
N ILE A 156 15.21 3.83 9.25
CA ILE A 156 15.61 2.66 8.45
C ILE A 156 15.16 2.81 7.00
N ILE A 157 13.91 3.19 6.79
CA ILE A 157 13.35 3.38 5.45
C ILE A 157 14.08 4.51 4.71
N LYS A 158 14.31 5.65 5.38
CA LYS A 158 15.06 6.77 4.79
C LYS A 158 16.45 6.35 4.33
N ASN A 159 17.18 5.61 5.16
CA ASN A 159 18.53 5.13 4.80
C ASN A 159 18.49 4.18 3.59
N LYS A 160 17.49 3.30 3.51
CA LYS A 160 17.31 2.41 2.35
C LYS A 160 16.96 3.17 1.07
N ILE A 161 16.14 4.24 1.16
CA ILE A 161 15.85 5.12 0.02
C ILE A 161 17.12 5.82 -0.46
N ILE A 162 17.91 6.37 0.46
CA ILE A 162 19.19 7.02 0.13
C ILE A 162 20.14 6.02 -0.57
N ALA A 163 20.31 4.82 0.00
CA ALA A 163 21.13 3.77 -0.59
C ALA A 163 20.67 3.40 -2.00
N TYR A 164 19.37 3.21 -2.21
CA TYR A 164 18.79 2.88 -3.51
C TYR A 164 19.14 3.89 -4.60
N TYR A 165 19.09 5.18 -4.29
CA TYR A 165 19.45 6.23 -5.26
C TYR A 165 20.95 6.50 -5.38
N SER A 166 21.75 6.12 -4.38
CA SER A 166 23.21 6.29 -4.43
C SER A 166 23.91 5.20 -5.25
N GLU A 167 23.28 4.06 -5.44
CA GLU A 167 23.81 2.91 -6.19
C GLU A 167 23.44 2.94 -7.68
N ARG A 168 22.72 3.98 -8.13
CA ARG A 168 22.24 4.16 -9.51
C ARG A 168 22.76 5.46 -10.15
#